data_a7c77e1c4d34d2e58738252468677004
#
_entry.id   a7c77e1c4d34d2e58738252468677004
#
_cell.length_a   1.000
_cell.length_b   1.000
_cell.length_c   1.000
_cell.angle_alpha   90.00
_cell.angle_beta   90.00
_cell.angle_gamma   90.00
#
_symmetry.space_group_name_H-M   'P 1'
#
loop_
_entity.id
_entity.type
_entity.pdbx_description
1 polymer ?
#
loop_
_entity_poly.entity_id
_entity_poly.type
_entity_poly.pdbx_seq_one_letter_code
_entity_poly.pdbx_strand_id
1 'polypeptide(L)'
;MAKQRHFIREWRKHRHLTQAQLAERIGIAESYVSKIESGKRRYDQPFLEAASEVLSCDPADLIMRDPSDPAGLWSIYDTLSPTQRLQLVAIGETLKKTG
;
A
#
# COMPACT_ATOMS: atom_id res chain seq x y z
N MET A 1 21.97 -1.61 -12.12
CA MET A 1 21.60 -2.05 -10.77
C MET A 1 20.08 -2.05 -10.61
N ALA A 2 19.57 -3.10 -10.03
CA ALA A 2 18.13 -3.18 -9.80
C ALA A 2 17.70 -2.23 -8.67
N LYS A 3 16.64 -1.47 -8.90
CA LYS A 3 16.01 -0.68 -7.85
C LYS A 3 15.27 -1.60 -6.90
N GLN A 4 15.12 -1.20 -5.65
CA GLN A 4 14.22 -1.90 -4.74
C GLN A 4 12.81 -1.85 -5.32
N ARG A 5 12.15 -3.00 -5.32
CA ARG A 5 10.78 -3.07 -5.79
C ARG A 5 9.84 -2.65 -4.67
N HIS A 6 9.01 -1.67 -4.94
CA HIS A 6 8.00 -1.22 -3.98
C HIS A 6 6.92 -0.43 -4.68
N PHE A 7 5.82 -0.21 -3.97
CA PHE A 7 4.66 0.54 -4.47
C PHE A 7 4.35 1.74 -3.57
N ILE A 8 5.39 2.35 -3.00
CA ILE A 8 5.24 3.47 -2.06
C ILE A 8 4.54 4.66 -2.71
N ARG A 9 4.96 5.02 -3.94
CA ARG A 9 4.33 6.10 -4.70
C ARG A 9 2.86 5.79 -4.98
N GLU A 10 2.57 4.57 -5.39
CA GLU A 10 1.22 4.12 -5.72
C GLU A 10 0.32 4.19 -4.50
N TRP A 11 0.78 3.72 -3.36
CA TRP A 11 0.03 3.82 -2.11
C TRP A 11 -0.16 5.26 -1.67
N ARG A 12 0.87 6.09 -1.80
CA ARG A 12 0.78 7.51 -1.48
C ARG A 12 -0.32 8.19 -2.30
N LYS A 13 -0.32 7.96 -3.62
CA LYS A 13 -1.33 8.52 -4.52
C LYS A 13 -2.72 7.96 -4.22
N HIS A 14 -2.79 6.69 -3.88
CA HIS A 14 -4.05 6.04 -3.50
C HIS A 14 -4.68 6.71 -2.28
N ARG A 15 -3.87 7.22 -1.37
CA ARG A 15 -4.32 7.95 -0.18
C ARG A 15 -4.40 9.47 -0.43
N HIS A 16 -4.21 9.92 -1.65
CA HIS A 16 -4.30 11.33 -2.05
C HIS A 16 -3.32 12.23 -1.30
N LEU A 17 -2.10 11.75 -1.08
CA LEU A 17 -1.06 12.49 -0.42
C LEU A 17 0.02 12.93 -1.41
N THR A 18 0.55 14.15 -1.21
CA THR A 18 1.77 14.58 -1.88
C THR A 18 2.99 14.00 -1.17
N GLN A 19 4.16 14.08 -1.83
CA GLN A 19 5.41 13.67 -1.18
C GLN A 19 5.67 14.49 0.07
N ALA A 20 5.40 15.79 0.01
CA ALA A 20 5.57 16.68 1.17
C ALA A 20 4.66 16.27 2.32
N GLN A 21 3.40 15.95 2.03
CA GLN A 21 2.45 15.54 3.06
C GLN A 21 2.85 14.22 3.71
N LEU A 22 3.29 13.25 2.92
CA LEU A 22 3.77 11.98 3.47
C LEU A 22 4.99 12.20 4.34
N ALA A 23 5.96 12.99 3.85
CA ALA A 23 7.18 13.29 4.59
C ALA A 23 6.87 13.97 5.93
N GLU A 24 5.95 14.95 5.91
CA GLU A 24 5.54 15.65 7.12
C GLU A 24 4.93 14.70 8.16
N ARG A 25 4.07 13.80 7.71
CA ARG A 25 3.41 12.84 8.61
C ARG A 25 4.37 11.81 9.19
N ILE A 26 5.38 11.44 8.42
CA ILE A 26 6.43 10.52 8.91
C ILE A 26 7.44 11.27 9.80
N GLY A 27 7.64 12.57 9.55
CA GLY A 27 8.62 13.36 10.27
C GLY A 27 10.00 13.36 9.62
N ILE A 28 10.04 13.30 8.29
CA ILE A 28 11.30 13.30 7.51
C ILE A 28 11.23 14.37 6.42
N ALA A 29 12.35 14.59 5.74
CA ALA A 29 12.41 15.54 4.63
C ALA A 29 11.69 14.99 3.39
N GLU A 30 11.07 15.89 2.63
CA GLU A 30 10.42 15.53 1.36
C GLU A 30 11.41 14.88 0.40
N SER A 31 12.65 15.39 0.34
CA SER A 31 13.67 14.83 -0.53
C SER A 31 13.98 13.36 -0.23
N TYR A 32 13.83 12.95 1.02
CA TYR A 32 14.02 11.56 1.43
C TYR A 32 12.95 10.68 0.77
N VAL A 33 11.68 11.09 0.84
CA VAL A 33 10.58 10.37 0.21
C VAL A 33 10.80 10.32 -1.31
N SER A 34 11.16 11.44 -1.92
CA SER A 34 11.41 11.53 -3.36
C SER A 34 12.50 10.57 -3.81
N LYS A 35 13.60 10.50 -3.07
CA LYS A 35 14.72 9.61 -3.41
C LYS A 35 14.34 8.14 -3.29
N ILE A 36 13.55 7.78 -2.28
CA ILE A 36 13.08 6.40 -2.13
C ILE A 36 12.13 6.05 -3.28
N GLU A 37 11.17 6.91 -3.59
CA GLU A 37 10.21 6.64 -4.67
C GLU A 37 10.87 6.50 -6.02
N SER A 38 11.92 7.29 -6.29
CA SER A 38 12.66 7.22 -7.54
C SER A 38 13.69 6.11 -7.62
N GLY A 39 13.93 5.40 -6.52
CA GLY A 39 14.93 4.35 -6.44
C GLY A 39 16.36 4.84 -6.24
N LYS A 40 16.56 6.14 -6.02
CA LYS A 40 17.89 6.70 -5.74
C LYS A 40 18.38 6.37 -4.34
N ARG A 41 17.48 6.04 -3.44
CA ARG A 41 17.79 5.65 -2.07
C ARG A 41 16.97 4.43 -1.70
N ARG A 42 17.59 3.51 -0.98
CA ARG A 42 16.89 2.33 -0.49
C ARG A 42 16.04 2.69 0.72
N TYR A 43 14.85 2.09 0.81
CA TYR A 43 14.07 2.16 2.02
C TYR A 43 14.69 1.23 3.08
N ASP A 44 14.41 1.54 4.34
CA ASP A 44 14.78 0.68 5.46
C ASP A 44 13.51 0.30 6.22
N GLN A 45 13.65 -0.57 7.21
CA GLN A 45 12.51 -1.04 7.98
C GLN A 45 11.80 0.09 8.73
N PRO A 46 12.50 1.01 9.42
CA PRO A 46 11.82 2.13 10.08
C PRO A 46 10.98 2.98 9.12
N PHE A 47 11.48 3.22 7.91
CA PHE A 47 10.71 3.97 6.91
C PHE A 47 9.47 3.19 6.49
N LEU A 48 9.59 1.89 6.21
CA LEU A 48 8.46 1.06 5.81
C LEU A 48 7.38 1.03 6.88
N GLU A 49 7.78 0.86 8.14
CA GLU A 49 6.83 0.82 9.25
C GLU A 49 6.10 2.16 9.39
N ALA A 50 6.84 3.27 9.36
CA ALA A 50 6.24 4.60 9.48
C ALA A 50 5.33 4.91 8.30
N ALA A 51 5.77 4.61 7.08
CA ALA A 51 4.96 4.85 5.88
C ALA A 51 3.70 4.00 5.88
N SER A 52 3.80 2.72 6.26
CA SER A 52 2.64 1.83 6.31
C SER A 52 1.58 2.32 7.30
N GLU A 53 2.02 2.86 8.43
CA GLU A 53 1.12 3.43 9.42
C GLU A 53 0.38 4.65 8.86
N VAL A 54 1.10 5.57 8.23
CA VAL A 54 0.50 6.76 7.60
C VAL A 54 -0.44 6.37 6.47
N LEU A 55 -0.06 5.39 5.67
CA LEU A 55 -0.82 4.96 4.49
C LEU A 55 -1.91 3.93 4.83
N SER A 56 -2.04 3.55 6.09
CA SER A 56 -3.06 2.60 6.57
C SER A 56 -3.01 1.27 5.83
N CYS A 57 -1.82 0.71 5.77
CA CYS A 57 -1.61 -0.62 5.18
C CYS A 57 -0.51 -1.34 5.97
N ASP A 58 -0.26 -2.60 5.65
CA ASP A 58 0.85 -3.33 6.25
C ASP A 58 2.15 -3.00 5.52
N PRO A 59 3.30 -3.06 6.20
CA PRO A 59 4.58 -2.85 5.52
C PRO A 59 4.78 -3.76 4.29
N ALA A 60 4.30 -5.00 4.36
CA ALA A 60 4.36 -5.93 3.24
C ALA A 60 3.59 -5.43 2.01
N ASP A 61 2.48 -4.72 2.23
CA ASP A 61 1.67 -4.18 1.13
C ASP A 61 2.44 -3.17 0.30
N LEU A 62 3.32 -2.40 0.93
CA LEU A 62 4.15 -1.42 0.23
C LEU A 62 5.13 -2.06 -0.75
N ILE A 63 5.45 -3.33 -0.54
CA ILE A 63 6.42 -4.07 -1.35
C ILE A 63 5.71 -4.97 -2.36
N MET A 64 4.56 -5.51 -1.98
CA MET A 64 3.94 -6.63 -2.72
C MET A 64 2.68 -6.25 -3.49
N ARG A 65 2.02 -5.15 -3.16
CA ARG A 65 0.71 -4.84 -3.73
C ARG A 65 0.66 -3.46 -4.34
N ASP A 66 0.11 -3.38 -5.56
CA ASP A 66 -0.19 -2.12 -6.21
C ASP A 66 -1.67 -1.78 -5.96
N PRO A 67 -1.97 -0.77 -5.14
CA PRO A 67 -3.36 -0.41 -4.84
C PRO A 67 -4.09 0.20 -6.03
N SER A 68 -3.37 0.61 -7.07
CA SER A 68 -3.96 1.19 -8.27
C SER A 68 -4.32 0.16 -9.33
N ASP A 69 -4.02 -1.11 -9.09
CA ASP A 69 -4.32 -2.19 -10.04
C ASP A 69 -5.84 -2.43 -10.10
N PRO A 70 -6.53 -2.00 -11.17
CA PRO A 70 -7.98 -2.12 -11.25
C PRO A 70 -8.47 -3.55 -11.44
N ALA A 71 -7.60 -4.43 -11.92
CA ALA A 71 -7.90 -5.85 -12.07
C ALA A 71 -7.59 -6.63 -10.80
N GLY A 72 -6.93 -6.00 -9.84
CA GLY A 72 -6.49 -6.66 -8.60
C GLY A 72 -7.64 -6.83 -7.63
N LEU A 73 -8.06 -8.07 -7.42
CA LEU A 73 -9.05 -8.40 -6.39
C LEU A 73 -8.58 -7.92 -5.01
N TRP A 74 -7.28 -7.88 -4.81
CA TRP A 74 -6.67 -7.44 -3.57
C TRP A 74 -6.95 -5.98 -3.25
N SER A 75 -6.98 -5.09 -4.27
CA SER A 75 -7.28 -3.68 -4.07
C SER A 75 -8.70 -3.50 -3.52
N ILE A 76 -9.64 -4.27 -4.04
CA ILE A 76 -11.03 -4.25 -3.57
C ILE A 76 -11.10 -4.79 -2.14
N TYR A 77 -10.45 -5.92 -1.90
CA TYR A 77 -10.44 -6.58 -0.59
C TYR A 77 -9.87 -5.68 0.50
N ASP A 78 -8.77 -4.98 0.20
CA ASP A 78 -8.10 -4.13 1.17
C ASP A 78 -8.89 -2.86 1.52
N THR A 79 -9.84 -2.45 0.68
CA THR A 79 -10.70 -1.31 0.98
C THR A 79 -11.90 -1.69 1.85
N LEU A 80 -12.13 -2.97 2.05
CA LEU A 80 -13.28 -3.45 2.80
C LEU A 80 -12.98 -3.45 4.30
N SER A 81 -14.03 -3.24 5.11
CA SER A 81 -13.94 -3.44 6.55
C SER A 81 -13.79 -4.93 6.86
N PRO A 82 -13.35 -5.30 8.06
CA PRO A 82 -13.27 -6.72 8.44
C PRO A 82 -14.59 -7.47 8.25
N THR A 83 -15.72 -6.84 8.58
CA THR A 83 -17.04 -7.43 8.39
C THR A 83 -17.34 -7.66 6.91
N GLN A 84 -17.02 -6.69 6.07
CA GLN A 84 -17.22 -6.79 4.61
C GLN A 84 -16.35 -7.89 4.01
N ARG A 85 -15.11 -8.04 4.50
CA ARG A 85 -14.21 -9.10 4.05
C ARG A 85 -14.77 -10.48 4.36
N LEU A 86 -15.34 -10.64 5.55
CA LEU A 86 -15.98 -11.90 5.93
C LEU A 86 -17.20 -12.19 5.06
N GLN A 87 -18.00 -11.16 4.75
CA GLN A 87 -19.15 -11.31 3.87
C GLN A 87 -18.73 -11.74 2.46
N LEU A 88 -17.64 -11.16 1.94
CA LEU A 88 -17.12 -11.52 0.62
C LEU A 88 -16.70 -12.98 0.58
N VAL A 89 -16.00 -13.46 1.61
CA VAL A 89 -15.58 -14.84 1.72
C VAL A 89 -16.79 -15.77 1.78
N ALA A 90 -17.80 -15.42 2.58
CA ALA A 90 -19.02 -16.22 2.72
C ALA A 90 -19.77 -16.34 1.40
N ILE A 91 -19.90 -15.23 0.65
CA ILE A 91 -20.53 -15.24 -0.67
C ILE A 91 -19.76 -16.15 -1.63
N GLY A 92 -18.43 -16.04 -1.63
CA GLY A 92 -17.59 -16.89 -2.48
C GLY A 92 -17.77 -18.36 -2.18
N GLU A 93 -17.84 -18.74 -0.91
CA GLU A 93 -18.06 -20.12 -0.49
C GLU A 93 -19.45 -20.62 -0.91
N THR A 94 -20.47 -19.78 -0.77
CA THR A 94 -21.83 -20.11 -1.18
C THR A 94 -21.89 -20.38 -2.69
N LEU A 95 -21.29 -19.52 -3.48
CA LEU A 95 -21.22 -19.71 -4.93
C LEU A 95 -20.47 -20.97 -5.31
N LYS A 96 -19.41 -21.27 -4.59
CA LYS A 96 -18.62 -22.48 -4.83
C LYS A 96 -19.42 -23.74 -4.56
N LYS A 97 -20.29 -23.72 -3.53
CA LYS A 97 -21.12 -24.88 -3.16
C LYS A 97 -22.26 -25.12 -4.16
N THR A 98 -22.78 -24.05 -4.73
CA THR A 98 -23.92 -24.13 -5.66
C THR A 98 -23.50 -24.32 -7.11
N GLY A 99 -22.26 -24.06 -7.38
CA GLY A 99 -21.69 -24.21 -8.72
C GLY A 99 -21.02 -25.56 -8.88
#